data_92af5e8eab13ff348f65ef4858463bfa
#
_entry.id   92af5e8eab13ff348f65ef4858463bfa
#
_cell.length_a   1.000
_cell.length_b   1.000
_cell.length_c   1.000
_cell.angle_alpha   90.00
_cell.angle_beta   90.00
_cell.angle_gamma   90.00
#
_symmetry.space_group_name_H-M   'P 1'
#
loop_
_entity.id
_entity.type
_entity.pdbx_description
1 polymer ?
#
loop_
_entity_poly.entity_id
_entity_poly.type
_entity_poly.pdbx_seq_one_letter_code
_entity_poly.pdbx_strand_id
1 'polypeptide(L)'
;MGQNALFCHMSNKLDIWVFVSFLPMRQIQSDRGDDPCFVILCSFSTRLVERTKRMARESIFQKGLIREIKQRLPGCLVLKNDPNHIQGIPDLTVLYQDRWAFLEVKKSAKEAHQPNQDYYIRKANAVSFGAFISPENKEHVLHDLELTLNPGGSARLP
;
A
#
# COMPACT_ATOMS: atom_id res chain seq x y z
N MET A 1 44.67 -18.88 16.23
CA MET A 1 44.32 -17.45 16.33
C MET A 1 43.90 -16.97 14.95
N GLY A 2 42.63 -16.90 14.70
CA GLY A 2 42.06 -16.45 13.41
C GLY A 2 40.91 -15.47 13.71
N GLN A 3 41.19 -14.20 13.52
CA GLN A 3 40.21 -13.11 13.70
C GLN A 3 39.26 -13.13 12.50
N ASN A 4 37.98 -13.40 12.76
CA ASN A 4 36.92 -13.20 11.76
C ASN A 4 36.46 -11.73 11.79
N ALA A 5 36.77 -11.00 10.73
CA ALA A 5 36.35 -9.63 10.53
C ALA A 5 34.84 -9.56 10.32
N LEU A 6 34.16 -8.80 11.17
CA LEU A 6 32.78 -8.39 10.97
C LEU A 6 32.75 -7.33 9.88
N PHE A 7 32.12 -7.64 8.74
CA PHE A 7 31.74 -6.63 7.76
C PHE A 7 30.33 -6.11 8.11
N CYS A 8 30.28 -4.87 8.56
CA CYS A 8 29.04 -4.12 8.79
C CYS A 8 28.74 -3.33 7.52
N HIS A 9 27.70 -3.68 6.79
CA HIS A 9 27.23 -2.89 5.67
C HIS A 9 26.09 -1.98 6.15
N MET A 10 26.39 -0.67 6.27
CA MET A 10 25.39 0.35 6.57
C MET A 10 24.62 0.67 5.28
N SER A 11 23.33 0.35 5.25
CA SER A 11 22.42 0.86 4.26
C SER A 11 21.51 1.91 4.89
N ASN A 12 21.51 3.08 4.30
CA ASN A 12 20.84 4.30 4.78
C ASN A 12 19.31 4.14 4.96
N LYS A 13 18.84 4.66 6.09
CA LYS A 13 17.46 4.99 6.49
C LYS A 13 16.59 3.84 6.96
N LEU A 14 16.58 3.75 8.22
CA LEU A 14 15.68 3.20 9.25
C LEU A 14 16.39 2.16 10.11
N ASP A 15 16.68 2.56 11.35
CA ASP A 15 17.36 1.75 12.37
C ASP A 15 16.54 0.52 12.76
N ILE A 16 16.69 -0.55 12.02
CA ILE A 16 16.32 -1.88 12.45
C ILE A 16 17.58 -2.74 12.37
N TRP A 17 18.21 -2.95 13.53
CA TRP A 17 19.29 -3.90 13.68
C TRP A 17 18.74 -5.32 13.49
N VAL A 18 18.93 -5.87 12.28
CA VAL A 18 18.71 -7.30 12.06
C VAL A 18 20.01 -8.00 12.35
N PHE A 19 20.13 -8.58 13.56
CA PHE A 19 21.19 -9.50 13.88
C PHE A 19 20.96 -10.81 13.13
N VAL A 20 21.58 -10.98 11.98
CA VAL A 20 21.70 -12.28 11.32
C VAL A 20 23.00 -12.90 11.80
N SER A 21 22.91 -13.69 12.85
CA SER A 21 24.02 -14.56 13.25
C SER A 21 24.17 -15.67 12.21
N PHE A 22 25.13 -15.53 11.31
CA PHE A 22 25.59 -16.63 10.48
C PHE A 22 26.38 -17.60 11.36
N LEU A 23 25.74 -18.63 11.84
CA LEU A 23 26.42 -19.82 12.37
C LEU A 23 26.93 -20.64 11.19
N PRO A 24 28.20 -21.11 11.20
CA PRO A 24 28.70 -21.95 10.13
C PRO A 24 27.90 -23.26 10.12
N MET A 25 27.39 -23.61 8.95
CA MET A 25 26.75 -24.89 8.69
C MET A 25 27.75 -26.02 8.97
N ARG A 26 27.83 -26.50 10.20
CA ARG A 26 28.26 -27.86 10.45
C ARG A 26 27.07 -28.74 10.14
N GLN A 27 27.29 -29.70 9.25
CA GLN A 27 26.36 -30.80 8.98
C GLN A 27 25.88 -31.38 10.30
N ILE A 28 24.69 -31.00 10.72
CA ILE A 28 23.94 -31.74 11.73
C ILE A 28 23.06 -32.69 10.92
N GLN A 29 23.59 -33.88 10.72
CA GLN A 29 22.79 -35.03 10.34
C GLN A 29 21.92 -35.35 11.56
N SER A 30 20.72 -34.80 11.60
CA SER A 30 19.69 -35.08 12.59
C SER A 30 18.62 -35.92 11.94
N ASP A 31 18.71 -37.21 12.18
CA ASP A 31 17.64 -38.20 12.07
C ASP A 31 16.55 -37.89 13.12
N ARG A 32 15.79 -36.82 12.96
CA ARG A 32 14.49 -36.60 13.61
C ARG A 32 13.83 -35.37 12.93
N GLY A 33 13.16 -35.65 11.85
CA GLY A 33 12.29 -34.67 11.22
C GLY A 33 11.00 -34.56 12.02
N ASP A 34 10.90 -33.65 12.96
CA ASP A 34 9.67 -33.14 13.53
C ASP A 34 9.98 -32.29 14.79
N ASP A 35 10.90 -31.31 14.66
CA ASP A 35 11.01 -30.28 15.69
C ASP A 35 10.00 -29.18 15.42
N PRO A 36 8.90 -29.11 16.19
CA PRO A 36 7.84 -28.11 15.98
C PRO A 36 8.34 -26.66 16.10
N CYS A 37 9.44 -26.42 16.80
CA CYS A 37 10.05 -25.10 16.90
C CYS A 37 10.67 -24.59 15.59
N PHE A 38 11.30 -25.46 14.79
CA PHE A 38 11.92 -25.06 13.53
C PHE A 38 10.88 -24.71 12.47
N VAL A 39 9.79 -25.48 12.41
CA VAL A 39 8.66 -25.24 11.50
C VAL A 39 7.94 -23.92 11.86
N ILE A 40 7.78 -23.62 13.15
CA ILE A 40 7.15 -22.38 13.62
C ILE A 40 8.01 -21.16 13.28
N LEU A 41 9.32 -21.20 13.50
CA LEU A 41 10.23 -20.10 13.18
C LEU A 41 10.31 -19.84 11.66
N CYS A 42 10.35 -20.89 10.85
CA CYS A 42 10.36 -20.77 9.39
C CYS A 42 9.05 -20.19 8.87
N SER A 43 7.90 -20.61 9.41
CA SER A 43 6.59 -20.09 9.00
C SER A 43 6.36 -18.64 9.46
N PHE A 44 6.96 -18.22 10.57
CA PHE A 44 6.88 -16.85 11.05
C PHE A 44 7.74 -15.91 10.19
N SER A 45 8.93 -16.34 9.80
CA SER A 45 9.83 -15.58 8.93
C SER A 45 9.25 -15.39 7.53
N THR A 46 8.64 -16.41 6.93
CA THR A 46 8.01 -16.32 5.61
C THR A 46 6.81 -15.37 5.63
N ARG A 47 5.95 -15.43 6.65
CA ARG A 47 4.80 -14.51 6.79
C ARG A 47 5.22 -13.06 6.94
N LEU A 48 6.31 -12.79 7.67
CA LEU A 48 6.83 -11.43 7.84
C LEU A 48 7.37 -10.88 6.52
N VAL A 49 8.13 -11.67 5.77
CA VAL A 49 8.67 -11.29 4.45
C VAL A 49 7.54 -11.07 3.44
N GLU A 50 6.51 -11.89 3.44
CA GLU A 50 5.35 -11.69 2.56
C GLU A 50 4.56 -10.44 2.93
N ARG A 51 4.41 -10.15 4.23
CA ARG A 51 3.74 -8.93 4.69
C ARG A 51 4.49 -7.67 4.26
N THR A 52 5.82 -7.64 4.38
CA THR A 52 6.63 -6.50 3.95
C THR A 52 6.60 -6.30 2.44
N LYS A 53 6.71 -7.38 1.65
CA LYS A 53 6.55 -7.32 0.19
C LYS A 53 5.16 -6.82 -0.22
N ARG A 54 4.12 -7.21 0.50
CA ARG A 54 2.75 -6.80 0.26
C ARG A 54 2.57 -5.30 0.49
N MET A 55 3.06 -4.77 1.62
CA MET A 55 3.01 -3.34 1.94
C MET A 55 3.81 -2.49 0.95
N ALA A 56 4.95 -3.00 0.49
CA ALA A 56 5.76 -2.31 -0.52
C ALA A 56 5.02 -2.18 -1.87
N ARG A 57 4.35 -3.23 -2.33
CA ARG A 57 3.57 -3.20 -3.58
C ARG A 57 2.40 -2.21 -3.51
N GLU A 58 1.67 -2.18 -2.40
CA GLU A 58 0.57 -1.25 -2.15
C GLU A 58 1.05 0.21 -2.18
N SER A 59 2.16 0.49 -1.50
CA SER A 59 2.78 1.81 -1.51
C SER A 59 3.24 2.24 -2.91
N ILE A 60 3.79 1.31 -3.72
CA ILE A 60 4.20 1.59 -5.10
C ILE A 60 2.99 1.90 -5.97
N PHE A 61 1.93 1.07 -5.89
CA PHE A 61 0.70 1.29 -6.64
C PHE A 61 0.07 2.64 -6.29
N GLN A 62 -0.07 2.94 -4.99
CA GLN A 62 -0.65 4.21 -4.53
C GLN A 62 0.16 5.43 -5.02
N LYS A 63 1.51 5.36 -5.00
CA LYS A 63 2.37 6.44 -5.53
C LYS A 63 2.18 6.63 -7.03
N GLY A 64 2.08 5.54 -7.79
CA GLY A 64 1.80 5.56 -9.22
C GLY A 64 0.44 6.19 -9.52
N LEU A 65 -0.58 5.76 -8.78
CA LEU A 65 -1.95 6.26 -8.88
C LEU A 65 -2.04 7.78 -8.64
N ILE A 66 -1.41 8.28 -7.57
CA ILE A 66 -1.39 9.72 -7.26
C ILE A 66 -0.78 10.53 -8.41
N ARG A 67 0.31 10.03 -9.01
CA ARG A 67 0.96 10.69 -10.14
C ARG A 67 0.04 10.73 -11.36
N GLU A 68 -0.66 9.64 -11.65
CA GLU A 68 -1.58 9.53 -12.77
C GLU A 68 -2.82 10.44 -12.58
N ILE A 69 -3.40 10.50 -11.38
CA ILE A 69 -4.48 11.44 -11.06
C ILE A 69 -4.04 12.90 -11.34
N LYS A 70 -2.83 13.27 -10.91
CA LYS A 70 -2.30 14.62 -11.17
C LYS A 70 -2.04 14.93 -12.65
N GLN A 71 -1.77 13.91 -13.46
CA GLN A 71 -1.62 14.05 -14.91
C GLN A 71 -2.98 14.23 -15.59
N ARG A 72 -4.02 13.50 -15.16
CA ARG A 72 -5.38 13.60 -15.73
C ARG A 72 -6.13 14.85 -15.26
N LEU A 73 -5.87 15.29 -14.05
CA LEU A 73 -6.49 16.46 -13.42
C LEU A 73 -5.41 17.47 -13.00
N PRO A 74 -4.85 18.23 -13.95
CA PRO A 74 -3.82 19.23 -13.64
C PRO A 74 -4.32 20.26 -12.63
N GLY A 75 -3.53 20.53 -11.60
CA GLY A 75 -3.90 21.43 -10.50
C GLY A 75 -4.72 20.78 -9.38
N CYS A 76 -5.05 19.49 -9.44
CA CYS A 76 -5.69 18.81 -8.33
C CYS A 76 -4.76 18.68 -7.11
N LEU A 77 -5.34 18.69 -5.91
CA LEU A 77 -4.67 18.37 -4.67
C LEU A 77 -5.07 16.95 -4.26
N VAL A 78 -4.09 16.06 -4.11
CA VAL A 78 -4.31 14.70 -3.65
C VAL A 78 -3.73 14.56 -2.24
N LEU A 79 -4.59 14.28 -1.27
CA LEU A 79 -4.26 14.09 0.13
C LEU A 79 -4.28 12.60 0.47
N LYS A 80 -3.32 12.17 1.27
CA LYS A 80 -3.34 10.84 1.90
C LYS A 80 -3.98 10.99 3.27
N ASN A 81 -5.03 10.22 3.51
CA ASN A 81 -5.71 10.22 4.80
C ASN A 81 -5.00 9.28 5.78
N ASP A 82 -5.09 9.60 7.07
CA ASP A 82 -4.54 8.75 8.14
C ASP A 82 -5.66 7.87 8.72
N PRO A 83 -5.62 6.56 8.49
CA PRO A 83 -6.61 5.61 9.01
C PRO A 83 -6.54 5.47 10.54
N ASN A 84 -5.42 5.89 11.17
CA ASN A 84 -5.30 5.85 12.63
C ASN A 84 -6.09 6.98 13.29
N HIS A 85 -6.33 8.08 12.58
CA HIS A 85 -7.12 9.20 13.08
C HIS A 85 -8.63 8.96 12.92
N ILE A 86 -9.05 8.47 11.76
CA ILE A 86 -10.47 8.14 11.49
C ILE A 86 -10.53 6.75 10.88
N GLN A 87 -11.06 5.80 11.65
CA GLN A 87 -11.16 4.41 11.22
C GLN A 87 -12.07 4.26 9.99
N GLY A 88 -11.54 3.67 8.92
CA GLY A 88 -12.25 3.38 7.69
C GLY A 88 -12.37 4.56 6.73
N ILE A 89 -11.73 5.69 7.02
CA ILE A 89 -11.62 6.78 6.04
C ILE A 89 -10.87 6.26 4.81
N PRO A 90 -11.34 6.57 3.57
CA PRO A 90 -10.65 6.16 2.35
C PRO A 90 -9.21 6.70 2.28
N ASP A 91 -8.30 5.94 1.67
CA ASP A 91 -6.86 6.24 1.62
C ASP A 91 -6.51 7.60 1.01
N LEU A 92 -7.28 8.02 0.01
CA LEU A 92 -7.01 9.25 -0.73
C LEU A 92 -8.24 10.16 -0.79
N THR A 93 -7.99 11.47 -0.61
CA THR A 93 -8.93 12.54 -0.94
C THR A 93 -8.38 13.32 -2.12
N VAL A 94 -9.16 13.46 -3.18
CA VAL A 94 -8.82 14.25 -4.35
C VAL A 94 -9.68 15.51 -4.33
N LEU A 95 -9.04 16.67 -4.37
CA LEU A 95 -9.70 17.97 -4.46
C LEU A 95 -9.38 18.57 -5.83
N TYR A 96 -10.39 18.99 -6.58
CA TYR A 96 -10.22 19.61 -7.87
C TYR A 96 -11.28 20.70 -8.08
N GLN A 97 -10.83 21.94 -8.18
CA GLN A 97 -11.71 23.11 -8.25
C GLN A 97 -12.70 23.15 -7.06
N ASP A 98 -14.01 23.14 -7.34
CA ASP A 98 -15.11 23.11 -6.38
C ASP A 98 -15.59 21.68 -6.03
N ARG A 99 -14.90 20.63 -6.53
CA ARG A 99 -15.29 19.24 -6.43
C ARG A 99 -14.27 18.43 -5.67
N TRP A 100 -14.69 17.30 -5.17
CA TRP A 100 -13.83 16.38 -4.41
C TRP A 100 -14.21 14.93 -4.65
N ALA A 101 -13.31 14.02 -4.31
CA ALA A 101 -13.55 12.59 -4.40
C ALA A 101 -12.83 11.83 -3.29
N PHE A 102 -13.37 10.67 -2.90
CA PHE A 102 -12.71 9.69 -2.06
C PHE A 102 -12.32 8.45 -2.87
N LEU A 103 -11.08 7.98 -2.69
CA LEU A 103 -10.60 6.74 -3.29
C LEU A 103 -10.02 5.82 -2.21
N GLU A 104 -10.56 4.63 -2.12
CA GLU A 104 -10.03 3.55 -1.30
C GLU A 104 -9.18 2.62 -2.16
N VAL A 105 -7.90 2.48 -1.82
CA VAL A 105 -6.94 1.69 -2.60
C VAL A 105 -6.98 0.24 -2.16
N LYS A 106 -7.24 -0.65 -3.10
CA LYS A 106 -7.26 -2.10 -2.90
C LYS A 106 -6.15 -2.77 -3.69
N LYS A 107 -5.62 -3.89 -3.20
CA LYS A 107 -4.60 -4.69 -3.89
C LYS A 107 -5.16 -5.42 -5.09
N SER A 108 -6.43 -5.81 -5.00
CA SER A 108 -7.17 -6.48 -6.06
C SER A 108 -8.67 -6.22 -5.91
N ALA A 109 -9.41 -6.39 -7.00
CA ALA A 109 -10.87 -6.27 -7.01
C ALA A 109 -11.59 -7.31 -6.12
N LYS A 110 -10.89 -8.38 -5.70
CA LYS A 110 -11.42 -9.44 -4.83
C LYS A 110 -11.17 -9.20 -3.34
N GLU A 111 -10.47 -8.11 -2.99
CA GLU A 111 -10.19 -7.79 -1.60
C GLU A 111 -11.47 -7.39 -0.87
N ALA A 112 -11.70 -8.00 0.30
CA ALA A 112 -12.89 -7.70 1.10
C ALA A 112 -12.93 -6.25 1.55
N HIS A 113 -14.12 -5.66 1.52
CA HIS A 113 -14.36 -4.33 2.04
C HIS A 113 -14.65 -4.39 3.54
N GLN A 114 -14.24 -3.33 4.25
CA GLN A 114 -14.64 -3.14 5.64
C GLN A 114 -15.92 -2.29 5.69
N PRO A 115 -16.86 -2.55 6.63
CA PRO A 115 -18.13 -1.82 6.71
C PRO A 115 -17.97 -0.30 6.77
N ASN A 116 -16.93 0.18 7.47
CA ASN A 116 -16.65 1.61 7.57
C ASN A 116 -16.19 2.21 6.25
N GLN A 117 -15.42 1.46 5.43
CA GLN A 117 -15.01 1.90 4.09
C GLN A 117 -16.22 2.04 3.16
N ASP A 118 -17.12 1.05 3.17
CA ASP A 118 -18.36 1.11 2.40
C ASP A 118 -19.24 2.30 2.80
N TYR A 119 -19.26 2.64 4.10
CA TYR A 119 -20.00 3.80 4.58
C TYR A 119 -19.47 5.10 3.96
N TYR A 120 -18.15 5.33 4.00
CA TYR A 120 -17.55 6.55 3.46
C TYR A 120 -17.68 6.64 1.93
N ILE A 121 -17.50 5.53 1.22
CA ILE A 121 -17.64 5.50 -0.24
C ILE A 121 -19.10 5.78 -0.65
N ARG A 122 -20.09 5.17 0.02
CA ARG A 122 -21.51 5.48 -0.25
C ARG A 122 -21.85 6.93 0.06
N LYS A 123 -21.33 7.47 1.17
CA LYS A 123 -21.55 8.86 1.54
C LYS A 123 -20.93 9.83 0.52
N ALA A 124 -19.75 9.52 0.01
CA ALA A 124 -19.12 10.31 -1.05
C ALA A 124 -19.93 10.28 -2.34
N ASN A 125 -20.43 9.11 -2.76
CA ASN A 125 -21.23 8.97 -3.97
C ASN A 125 -22.61 9.65 -3.90
N ALA A 126 -23.11 9.96 -2.70
CA ALA A 126 -24.34 10.70 -2.54
C ALA A 126 -24.20 12.20 -2.88
N VAL A 127 -22.99 12.77 -2.83
CA VAL A 127 -22.74 14.20 -2.97
C VAL A 127 -21.60 14.55 -3.92
N SER A 128 -20.76 13.59 -4.29
CA SER A 128 -19.62 13.75 -5.18
C SER A 128 -19.22 12.41 -5.80
N PHE A 129 -17.96 11.97 -5.62
CA PHE A 129 -17.44 10.72 -6.14
C PHE A 129 -16.74 9.91 -5.06
N GLY A 130 -17.00 8.61 -5.02
CA GLY A 130 -16.28 7.67 -4.16
C GLY A 130 -16.14 6.31 -4.83
N ALA A 131 -14.93 5.73 -4.81
CA ALA A 131 -14.68 4.44 -5.43
C ALA A 131 -13.63 3.63 -4.69
N PHE A 132 -13.76 2.29 -4.81
CA PHE A 132 -12.66 1.36 -4.54
C PHE A 132 -11.84 1.22 -5.81
N ILE A 133 -10.52 1.42 -5.69
CA ILE A 133 -9.61 1.37 -6.82
C ILE A 133 -8.54 0.30 -6.63
N SER A 134 -8.37 -0.55 -7.63
CA SER A 134 -7.41 -1.64 -7.68
C SER A 134 -6.69 -1.64 -9.03
N PRO A 135 -5.59 -2.41 -9.20
CA PRO A 135 -4.92 -2.50 -10.49
C PRO A 135 -5.84 -2.94 -11.64
N GLU A 136 -6.84 -3.78 -11.34
CA GLU A 136 -7.75 -4.35 -12.33
C GLU A 136 -8.81 -3.36 -12.85
N ASN A 137 -9.29 -2.45 -12.01
CA ASN A 137 -10.34 -1.50 -12.36
C ASN A 137 -9.83 -0.05 -12.49
N LYS A 138 -8.52 0.15 -12.37
CA LYS A 138 -7.88 1.47 -12.28
C LYS A 138 -8.33 2.41 -13.40
N GLU A 139 -8.27 1.97 -14.65
CA GLU A 139 -8.58 2.81 -15.82
C GLU A 139 -10.05 3.27 -15.82
N HIS A 140 -10.96 2.36 -15.48
CA HIS A 140 -12.39 2.69 -15.39
C HIS A 140 -12.65 3.71 -14.29
N VAL A 141 -12.12 3.48 -13.09
CA VAL A 141 -12.31 4.39 -11.94
C VAL A 141 -11.69 5.77 -12.21
N LEU A 142 -10.51 5.82 -12.85
CA LEU A 142 -9.88 7.09 -13.20
C LEU A 142 -10.66 7.86 -14.27
N HIS A 143 -11.25 7.17 -15.24
CA HIS A 143 -12.13 7.77 -16.23
C HIS A 143 -13.39 8.38 -15.59
N ASP A 144 -14.06 7.63 -14.71
CA ASP A 144 -15.25 8.11 -14.00
C ASP A 144 -14.94 9.28 -13.06
N LEU A 145 -13.77 9.21 -12.37
CA LEU A 145 -13.25 10.30 -11.56
C LEU A 145 -13.08 11.59 -12.39
N GLU A 146 -12.46 11.47 -13.56
CA GLU A 146 -12.21 12.60 -14.48
C GLU A 146 -13.52 13.20 -14.96
N LEU A 147 -14.47 12.39 -15.43
CA LEU A 147 -15.78 12.85 -15.85
C LEU A 147 -16.55 13.55 -14.72
N THR A 148 -16.43 13.06 -13.49
CA THR A 148 -17.15 13.65 -12.35
C THR A 148 -16.52 14.95 -11.87
N LEU A 149 -15.18 14.99 -11.77
CA LEU A 149 -14.49 16.18 -11.26
C LEU A 149 -14.27 17.25 -12.33
N ASN A 150 -14.17 16.86 -13.62
CA ASN A 150 -13.95 17.77 -14.75
C ASN A 150 -14.92 17.51 -15.90
N PRO A 151 -16.24 17.69 -15.73
CA PRO A 151 -17.25 17.34 -16.73
C PRO A 151 -17.18 18.15 -18.02
N GLY A 152 -16.42 19.23 -18.04
CA GLY A 152 -16.25 20.10 -19.23
C GLY A 152 -14.95 19.90 -19.98
N GLY A 153 -14.05 19.03 -19.53
CA GLY A 153 -12.75 18.77 -20.18
C GLY A 153 -11.81 19.97 -20.31
N SER A 154 -12.23 21.12 -19.83
CA SER A 154 -11.48 22.37 -19.90
C SER A 154 -10.82 22.65 -18.56
N ALA A 155 -9.54 22.34 -18.45
CA ALA A 155 -8.71 22.81 -17.34
C ALA A 155 -8.67 24.34 -17.40
N ARG A 156 -9.54 25.03 -16.66
CA ARG A 156 -9.31 26.43 -16.32
C ARG A 156 -8.17 26.45 -15.29
N LEU A 157 -6.94 26.53 -15.80
CA LEU A 157 -5.83 27.01 -14.99
C LEU A 157 -6.06 28.51 -14.73
N PRO A 158 -5.85 28.95 -13.49
CA PRO A 158 -5.86 30.36 -13.15
C PRO A 158 -4.74 31.12 -13.84
#